data_6d5c7bca70a911d71f3a31080b4dbd43
#
_entry.id   6d5c7bca70a911d71f3a31080b4dbd43
#
_cell.length_a   1.000
_cell.length_b   1.000
_cell.length_c   1.000
_cell.angle_alpha   90.00
_cell.angle_beta   90.00
_cell.angle_gamma   90.00
#
_symmetry.space_group_name_H-M   'P 1'
#
loop_
_entity.id
_entity.type
_entity.pdbx_description
1 polymer ?
#
loop_
_entity_poly.entity_id
_entity_poly.type
_entity_poly.pdbx_seq_one_letter_code
_entity_poly.pdbx_strand_id
1 'polypeptide(L)'
;MKGDLGNPLHLTSLNHISLVCKSVPESIDFYQNTLGFVPIRRPGSFDFDGAWLFSYGLGIHLLQSEDPENMPKKTEINPKDNHISFQCESIDAVEKNLKEMEIHYVRKKVTEGGFEVDQLFFHDPDGFMIEICNCDNIPIVPLDICSCSRVNLQMMQPQQIKVVRP
;
A
#
# COMPACT_ATOMS: atom_id res chain seq x y z
N MET A 1 37.27 1.20 9.05
CA MET A 1 35.87 1.67 9.23
C MET A 1 35.00 0.62 8.58
N LYS A 2 34.31 -0.24 9.35
CA LYS A 2 33.35 -1.21 8.82
C LYS A 2 32.04 -0.43 8.65
N GLY A 3 31.73 -0.05 7.42
CA GLY A 3 30.46 0.62 7.09
C GLY A 3 29.28 -0.23 7.53
N ASP A 4 28.27 0.41 8.06
CA ASP A 4 26.96 -0.17 8.37
C ASP A 4 26.30 -0.56 7.03
N LEU A 5 26.44 -1.85 6.66
CA LEU A 5 25.99 -2.38 5.37
C LEU A 5 24.47 -2.57 5.29
N GLY A 6 23.72 -2.26 6.38
CA GLY A 6 22.29 -2.50 6.45
C GLY A 6 21.38 -1.36 5.98
N ASN A 7 21.81 -0.11 6.07
CA ASN A 7 20.99 1.07 5.75
C ASN A 7 21.87 2.26 5.33
N PRO A 8 22.46 2.23 4.12
CA PRO A 8 23.45 3.24 3.70
C PRO A 8 22.87 4.65 3.54
N LEU A 9 21.57 4.79 3.40
CA LEU A 9 20.86 6.07 3.28
C LEU A 9 20.27 6.55 4.60
N HIS A 10 20.48 5.81 5.70
CA HIS A 10 19.94 6.12 7.03
C HIS A 10 18.41 6.31 7.03
N LEU A 11 17.68 5.51 6.22
CA LEU A 11 16.22 5.56 6.17
C LEU A 11 15.63 5.07 7.49
N THR A 12 14.53 5.70 7.93
CA THR A 12 13.85 5.37 9.20
C THR A 12 12.49 4.71 8.98
N SER A 13 11.77 5.10 7.94
CA SER A 13 10.43 4.59 7.63
C SER A 13 10.02 4.95 6.21
N LEU A 14 8.97 4.29 5.71
CA LEU A 14 8.20 4.81 4.59
C LEU A 14 7.39 6.02 5.10
N ASN A 15 7.47 7.15 4.40
CA ASN A 15 6.79 8.38 4.81
C ASN A 15 5.46 8.57 4.06
N HIS A 16 5.50 8.59 2.73
CA HIS A 16 4.32 8.77 1.90
C HIS A 16 4.50 8.17 0.51
N ILE A 17 3.39 8.05 -0.20
CA ILE A 17 3.33 7.86 -1.64
C ILE A 17 2.67 9.08 -2.27
N SER A 18 3.11 9.46 -3.47
CA SER A 18 2.49 10.55 -4.25
C SER A 18 1.80 9.95 -5.47
N LEU A 19 0.55 10.39 -5.68
CA LEU A 19 -0.31 9.91 -6.75
C LEU A 19 -0.81 11.11 -7.55
N VAL A 20 -0.60 11.06 -8.87
CA VAL A 20 -1.18 12.04 -9.79
C VAL A 20 -2.62 11.63 -10.05
N CYS A 21 -3.56 12.54 -9.88
CA CYS A 21 -4.98 12.29 -10.04
C CYS A 21 -5.62 13.25 -11.03
N LYS A 22 -6.68 12.78 -11.67
CA LYS A 22 -7.51 13.57 -12.60
C LYS A 22 -8.30 14.65 -11.85
N SER A 23 -8.79 14.29 -10.67
CA SER A 23 -9.61 15.16 -9.82
C SER A 23 -9.23 14.97 -8.36
N VAL A 24 -8.58 15.95 -7.75
CA VAL A 24 -8.23 15.92 -6.33
C VAL A 24 -9.47 15.70 -5.44
N PRO A 25 -10.61 16.38 -5.64
CA PRO A 25 -11.81 16.12 -4.85
C PRO A 25 -12.33 14.68 -4.93
N GLU A 26 -12.39 14.08 -6.12
CA GLU A 26 -12.83 12.70 -6.29
C GLU A 26 -11.88 11.70 -5.61
N SER A 27 -10.58 11.93 -5.72
CA SER A 27 -9.58 11.10 -5.06
C SER A 27 -9.65 11.26 -3.54
N ILE A 28 -9.85 12.47 -2.99
CA ILE A 28 -10.07 12.66 -1.55
C ILE A 28 -11.26 11.83 -1.09
N ASP A 29 -12.39 11.94 -1.79
CA ASP A 29 -13.62 11.21 -1.45
C ASP A 29 -13.38 9.70 -1.41
N PHE A 30 -12.72 9.16 -2.44
CA PHE A 30 -12.38 7.74 -2.50
C PHE A 30 -11.46 7.31 -1.34
N TYR A 31 -10.33 7.97 -1.16
CA TYR A 31 -9.36 7.57 -0.12
C TYR A 31 -9.92 7.75 1.29
N GLN A 32 -10.78 8.73 1.51
CA GLN A 32 -11.44 8.95 2.79
C GLN A 32 -12.54 7.93 3.04
N ASN A 33 -13.47 7.75 2.11
CA ASN A 33 -14.69 6.97 2.35
C ASN A 33 -14.51 5.48 2.07
N THR A 34 -13.53 5.09 1.22
CA THR A 34 -13.25 3.68 0.92
C THR A 34 -12.12 3.12 1.78
N LEU A 35 -11.04 3.89 1.98
CA LEU A 35 -9.84 3.41 2.66
C LEU A 35 -9.61 4.02 4.05
N GLY A 36 -10.46 4.96 4.49
CA GLY A 36 -10.38 5.54 5.83
C GLY A 36 -9.20 6.49 6.05
N PHE A 37 -8.67 7.11 5.00
CA PHE A 37 -7.66 8.15 5.13
C PHE A 37 -8.29 9.46 5.58
N VAL A 38 -7.55 10.25 6.35
CA VAL A 38 -8.00 11.53 6.86
C VAL A 38 -7.23 12.65 6.18
N PRO A 39 -7.89 13.64 5.55
CA PRO A 39 -7.21 14.81 5.03
C PRO A 39 -6.47 15.56 6.14
N ILE A 40 -5.23 15.93 5.86
CA ILE A 40 -4.36 16.68 6.77
C ILE A 40 -3.93 18.01 6.13
N ARG A 41 -3.42 18.92 6.97
CA ARG A 41 -2.96 20.21 6.51
C ARG A 41 -1.77 20.07 5.56
N ARG A 42 -1.93 20.56 4.34
CA ARG A 42 -0.86 20.71 3.35
C ARG A 42 -0.24 22.11 3.48
N PRO A 43 1.10 22.26 3.38
CA PRO A 43 1.72 23.59 3.29
C PRO A 43 1.22 24.37 2.07
N GLY A 44 0.99 25.66 2.27
CA GLY A 44 0.45 26.53 1.20
C GLY A 44 1.50 27.06 0.21
N SER A 45 2.77 26.69 0.35
CA SER A 45 3.88 27.17 -0.49
C SER A 45 4.10 26.39 -1.79
N PHE A 46 3.30 25.35 -2.03
CA PHE A 46 3.36 24.60 -3.29
C PHE A 46 2.63 25.37 -4.40
N ASP A 47 3.23 25.39 -5.58
CA ASP A 47 2.74 26.05 -6.80
C ASP A 47 1.82 25.19 -7.66
N PHE A 48 1.36 24.04 -7.11
CA PHE A 48 0.42 23.11 -7.76
C PHE A 48 -0.71 22.72 -6.80
N ASP A 49 -1.86 22.34 -7.37
CA ASP A 49 -2.99 21.85 -6.60
C ASP A 49 -2.79 20.41 -6.14
N GLY A 50 -3.33 20.11 -4.97
CA GLY A 50 -3.23 18.76 -4.38
C GLY A 50 -3.74 18.71 -2.96
N ALA A 51 -3.75 17.52 -2.40
CA ALA A 51 -4.16 17.26 -1.03
C ALA A 51 -3.23 16.27 -0.35
N TRP A 52 -3.14 16.37 0.96
CA TRP A 52 -2.44 15.40 1.80
C TRP A 52 -3.43 14.67 2.67
N LEU A 53 -3.29 13.35 2.70
CA LEU A 53 -4.08 12.49 3.57
C LEU A 53 -3.13 11.61 4.40
N PHE A 54 -3.61 11.13 5.55
CA PHE A 54 -2.81 10.30 6.43
C PHE A 54 -3.66 9.22 7.08
N SER A 55 -3.19 7.99 7.08
CA SER A 55 -3.70 6.87 7.88
C SER A 55 -2.65 5.73 7.91
N TYR A 56 -2.80 4.78 8.81
CA TYR A 56 -1.95 3.57 8.90
C TYR A 56 -0.44 3.85 8.96
N GLY A 57 -0.03 5.02 9.49
CA GLY A 57 1.38 5.42 9.53
C GLY A 57 1.97 5.85 8.17
N LEU A 58 1.12 6.05 7.15
CA LEU A 58 1.49 6.41 5.79
C LEU A 58 0.76 7.67 5.33
N GLY A 59 1.49 8.58 4.68
CA GLY A 59 0.92 9.71 3.94
C GLY A 59 0.52 9.31 2.51
N ILE A 60 -0.59 9.85 2.02
CA ILE A 60 -0.92 9.89 0.60
C ILE A 60 -0.94 11.35 0.17
N HIS A 61 -0.12 11.68 -0.82
CA HIS A 61 -0.08 13.00 -1.44
C HIS A 61 -0.74 12.92 -2.81
N LEU A 62 -1.90 13.52 -2.92
CA LEU A 62 -2.63 13.66 -4.18
C LEU A 62 -2.14 14.91 -4.91
N LEU A 63 -1.78 14.77 -6.17
CA LEU A 63 -1.31 15.84 -7.04
C LEU A 63 -2.26 15.98 -8.21
N GLN A 64 -2.79 17.19 -8.42
CA GLN A 64 -3.62 17.47 -9.60
C GLN A 64 -2.79 17.29 -10.87
N SER A 65 -3.30 16.50 -11.81
CA SER A 65 -2.68 16.36 -13.13
C SER A 65 -2.67 17.70 -13.88
N GLU A 66 -1.58 18.01 -14.56
CA GLU A 66 -1.51 19.14 -15.48
C GLU A 66 -2.32 18.90 -16.76
N ASP A 67 -2.54 17.63 -17.11
CA ASP A 67 -3.32 17.20 -18.29
C ASP A 67 -4.30 16.08 -17.92
N PRO A 68 -5.40 16.42 -17.20
CA PRO A 68 -6.35 15.43 -16.70
C PRO A 68 -7.07 14.65 -17.80
N GLU A 69 -7.28 15.26 -18.96
CA GLU A 69 -8.01 14.62 -20.07
C GLU A 69 -7.20 13.51 -20.76
N ASN A 70 -5.88 13.59 -20.73
CA ASN A 70 -4.97 12.61 -21.34
C ASN A 70 -4.35 11.64 -20.35
N MET A 71 -4.81 11.61 -19.11
CA MET A 71 -4.37 10.59 -18.15
C MET A 71 -4.73 9.18 -18.64
N PRO A 72 -3.82 8.19 -18.45
CA PRO A 72 -4.07 6.80 -18.83
C PRO A 72 -5.32 6.26 -18.13
N LYS A 73 -6.23 5.64 -18.89
CA LYS A 73 -7.38 4.93 -18.32
C LYS A 73 -7.03 3.46 -18.16
N LYS A 74 -6.92 3.00 -16.93
CA LYS A 74 -6.80 1.58 -16.61
C LYS A 74 -8.18 1.05 -16.23
N THR A 75 -8.67 0.07 -17.00
CA THR A 75 -9.96 -0.58 -16.75
C THR A 75 -9.81 -2.05 -16.36
N GLU A 76 -8.72 -2.68 -16.79
CA GLU A 76 -8.41 -4.07 -16.46
C GLU A 76 -7.64 -4.16 -15.15
N ILE A 77 -8.13 -4.98 -14.22
CA ILE A 77 -7.45 -5.26 -12.96
C ILE A 77 -6.47 -6.41 -13.18
N ASN A 78 -5.18 -6.07 -13.26
CA ASN A 78 -4.11 -7.05 -13.33
C ASN A 78 -3.33 -7.08 -12.01
N PRO A 79 -3.45 -8.13 -11.19
CA PRO A 79 -2.76 -8.25 -9.90
C PRO A 79 -1.23 -8.14 -9.96
N LYS A 80 -0.63 -8.18 -11.15
CA LYS A 80 0.82 -8.02 -11.37
C LYS A 80 1.24 -6.58 -11.57
N ASP A 81 0.30 -5.64 -11.69
CA ASP A 81 0.61 -4.22 -11.79
C ASP A 81 1.16 -3.68 -10.47
N ASN A 82 1.90 -2.57 -10.55
CA ASN A 82 2.34 -1.86 -9.35
C ASN A 82 1.13 -1.47 -8.49
N HIS A 83 1.19 -1.78 -7.20
CA HIS A 83 0.09 -1.55 -6.26
C HIS A 83 0.60 -1.19 -4.87
N ILE A 84 -0.28 -0.63 -4.07
CA ILE A 84 -0.11 -0.52 -2.63
C ILE A 84 -1.01 -1.56 -1.95
N SER A 85 -0.48 -2.24 -0.94
CA SER A 85 -1.22 -3.28 -0.22
C SER A 85 -1.51 -2.85 1.22
N PHE A 86 -2.74 -3.14 1.66
CA PHE A 86 -3.18 -2.95 3.03
C PHE A 86 -3.55 -4.28 3.65
N GLN A 87 -3.14 -4.47 4.90
CA GLN A 87 -3.52 -5.61 5.72
C GLN A 87 -4.96 -5.44 6.24
N CYS A 88 -5.75 -6.52 6.25
CA CYS A 88 -7.06 -6.52 6.88
C CYS A 88 -7.24 -7.73 7.83
N GLU A 89 -8.20 -7.60 8.74
CA GLU A 89 -8.57 -8.70 9.66
C GLU A 89 -9.48 -9.73 8.99
N SER A 90 -10.34 -9.31 8.07
CA SER A 90 -11.33 -10.16 7.41
C SER A 90 -11.52 -9.78 5.95
N ILE A 91 -11.02 -10.61 5.08
CA ILE A 91 -11.20 -10.48 3.62
C ILE A 91 -12.69 -10.53 3.22
N ASP A 92 -13.47 -11.39 3.86
CA ASP A 92 -14.90 -11.51 3.54
C ASP A 92 -15.69 -10.26 3.93
N ALA A 93 -15.30 -9.59 5.03
CA ALA A 93 -15.88 -8.31 5.40
C ALA A 93 -15.52 -7.20 4.40
N VAL A 94 -14.26 -7.15 3.96
CA VAL A 94 -13.82 -6.21 2.93
C VAL A 94 -14.55 -6.47 1.61
N GLU A 95 -14.63 -7.73 1.19
CA GLU A 95 -15.33 -8.11 -0.04
C GLU A 95 -16.81 -7.70 -0.03
N LYS A 96 -17.48 -7.89 1.11
CA LYS A 96 -18.85 -7.43 1.29
C LYS A 96 -18.98 -5.92 1.13
N ASN A 97 -18.09 -5.15 1.76
CA ASN A 97 -18.10 -3.69 1.68
C ASN A 97 -17.82 -3.20 0.25
N LEU A 98 -16.88 -3.80 -0.47
CA LEU A 98 -16.61 -3.46 -1.87
C LEU A 98 -17.85 -3.70 -2.75
N LYS A 99 -18.59 -4.80 -2.51
CA LYS A 99 -19.87 -5.06 -3.21
C LYS A 99 -20.94 -4.02 -2.90
N GLU A 100 -21.08 -3.63 -1.63
CA GLU A 100 -22.03 -2.61 -1.20
C GLU A 100 -21.69 -1.21 -1.77
N MET A 101 -20.41 -0.93 -1.97
CA MET A 101 -19.90 0.30 -2.60
C MET A 101 -19.89 0.22 -4.14
N GLU A 102 -20.31 -0.90 -4.74
CA GLU A 102 -20.28 -1.15 -6.19
C GLU A 102 -18.88 -1.02 -6.81
N ILE A 103 -17.82 -1.24 -6.02
CA ILE A 103 -16.43 -1.20 -6.48
C ILE A 103 -16.10 -2.53 -7.16
N HIS A 104 -15.68 -2.47 -8.43
CA HIS A 104 -15.21 -3.63 -9.16
C HIS A 104 -13.87 -4.13 -8.62
N TYR A 105 -13.75 -5.43 -8.36
CA TYR A 105 -12.54 -6.04 -7.80
C TYR A 105 -12.28 -7.44 -8.38
N VAL A 106 -11.05 -7.91 -8.21
CA VAL A 106 -10.63 -9.29 -8.48
C VAL A 106 -10.13 -9.92 -7.18
N ARG A 107 -10.66 -11.09 -6.82
CA ARG A 107 -10.16 -11.90 -5.69
C ARG A 107 -9.16 -12.93 -6.19
N LYS A 108 -8.03 -13.05 -5.50
CA LYS A 108 -7.01 -14.07 -5.68
C LYS A 108 -6.78 -14.80 -4.37
N LYS A 109 -6.37 -16.06 -4.48
CA LYS A 109 -5.95 -16.88 -3.36
C LYS A 109 -4.60 -17.49 -3.68
N VAL A 110 -3.68 -17.37 -2.73
CA VAL A 110 -2.35 -17.98 -2.79
C VAL A 110 -2.24 -18.98 -1.66
N THR A 111 -1.76 -20.18 -1.97
CA THR A 111 -1.48 -21.22 -0.98
C THR A 111 -0.01 -21.59 -1.09
N GLU A 112 0.75 -21.41 -0.01
CA GLU A 112 2.17 -21.69 0.06
C GLU A 112 2.53 -22.27 1.43
N GLY A 113 3.20 -23.42 1.46
CA GLY A 113 3.72 -24.02 2.71
C GLY A 113 2.67 -24.27 3.80
N GLY A 114 1.40 -24.50 3.45
CA GLY A 114 0.28 -24.66 4.38
C GLY A 114 -0.34 -23.34 4.85
N PHE A 115 0.11 -22.20 4.36
CA PHE A 115 -0.49 -20.90 4.59
C PHE A 115 -1.40 -20.53 3.42
N GLU A 116 -2.53 -19.91 3.74
CA GLU A 116 -3.46 -19.37 2.76
C GLU A 116 -3.53 -17.86 2.90
N VAL A 117 -3.39 -17.15 1.77
CA VAL A 117 -3.54 -15.70 1.67
C VAL A 117 -4.60 -15.40 0.63
N ASP A 118 -5.61 -14.67 1.04
CA ASP A 118 -6.58 -14.07 0.15
C ASP A 118 -6.21 -12.61 -0.14
N GLN A 119 -6.43 -12.19 -1.38
CA GLN A 119 -6.10 -10.87 -1.90
C GLN A 119 -7.27 -10.33 -2.70
N LEU A 120 -7.62 -9.07 -2.48
CA LEU A 120 -8.61 -8.33 -3.26
C LEU A 120 -7.92 -7.16 -3.96
N PHE A 121 -8.05 -7.07 -5.28
CA PHE A 121 -7.44 -6.03 -6.09
C PHE A 121 -8.52 -5.17 -6.72
N PHE A 122 -8.38 -3.87 -6.63
CA PHE A 122 -9.28 -2.87 -7.26
C PHE A 122 -8.53 -1.60 -7.58
N HIS A 123 -9.16 -0.69 -8.32
CA HIS A 123 -8.57 0.58 -8.70
C HIS A 123 -9.15 1.73 -7.89
N ASP A 124 -8.31 2.74 -7.66
CA ASP A 124 -8.77 4.07 -7.32
C ASP A 124 -9.41 4.76 -8.56
N PRO A 125 -9.96 5.98 -8.45
CA PRO A 125 -10.60 6.69 -9.57
C PRO A 125 -9.71 6.88 -10.81
N ASP A 126 -8.39 6.90 -10.63
CA ASP A 126 -7.40 7.13 -11.68
C ASP A 126 -6.74 5.84 -12.19
N GLY A 127 -7.14 4.68 -11.66
CA GLY A 127 -6.60 3.38 -12.06
C GLY A 127 -5.32 2.98 -11.33
N PHE A 128 -4.98 3.64 -10.23
CA PHE A 128 -3.93 3.16 -9.35
C PHE A 128 -4.40 1.91 -8.62
N MET A 129 -3.59 0.85 -8.66
CA MET A 129 -3.96 -0.44 -8.09
C MET A 129 -3.82 -0.45 -6.57
N ILE A 130 -4.87 -0.95 -5.92
CA ILE A 130 -4.93 -1.20 -4.49
C ILE A 130 -5.14 -2.68 -4.26
N GLU A 131 -4.40 -3.23 -3.32
CA GLU A 131 -4.56 -4.58 -2.81
C GLU A 131 -5.02 -4.51 -1.35
N ILE A 132 -5.98 -5.35 -0.99
CA ILE A 132 -6.27 -5.67 0.41
C ILE A 132 -5.96 -7.14 0.61
N CYS A 133 -5.18 -7.48 1.62
CA CYS A 133 -4.80 -8.86 1.88
C CYS A 133 -4.83 -9.21 3.38
N ASN A 134 -4.68 -10.52 3.66
CA ASN A 134 -4.37 -11.05 4.97
C ASN A 134 -2.95 -11.65 5.01
N CYS A 135 -2.00 -10.95 4.45
CA CYS A 135 -0.61 -11.37 4.23
C CYS A 135 0.15 -11.67 5.53
N ASP A 136 -0.31 -11.15 6.68
CA ASP A 136 0.26 -11.47 8.02
C ASP A 136 0.19 -12.98 8.35
N ASN A 137 -0.60 -13.75 7.63
CA ASN A 137 -0.64 -15.21 7.77
C ASN A 137 0.64 -15.89 7.28
N ILE A 138 1.45 -15.21 6.43
CA ILE A 138 2.72 -15.73 5.95
C ILE A 138 3.84 -15.20 6.83
N PRO A 139 4.67 -16.08 7.45
CA PRO A 139 5.82 -15.64 8.24
C PRO A 139 6.85 -14.96 7.33
N ILE A 140 7.39 -13.84 7.80
CA ILE A 140 8.51 -13.18 7.13
C ILE A 140 9.77 -13.95 7.47
N VAL A 141 10.30 -14.69 6.50
CA VAL A 141 11.53 -15.46 6.64
C VAL A 141 12.61 -14.83 5.76
N PRO A 142 13.66 -14.23 6.34
CA PRO A 142 14.77 -13.72 5.54
C PRO A 142 15.41 -14.87 4.75
N LEU A 143 15.62 -14.68 3.46
CA LEU A 143 16.46 -15.59 2.69
C LEU A 143 17.90 -15.49 3.22
N ASP A 144 18.60 -16.62 3.40
CA ASP A 144 20.00 -16.66 3.78
C ASP A 144 20.85 -15.94 2.71
N ILE A 145 20.95 -14.65 2.84
CA ILE A 145 21.90 -13.85 2.10
C ILE A 145 23.22 -14.04 2.84
N CYS A 146 24.12 -14.78 2.22
CA CYS A 146 25.51 -15.03 2.59
C CYS A 146 26.00 -14.22 3.80
N SER A 147 26.67 -14.86 4.75
CA SER A 147 27.11 -14.42 6.10
C SER A 147 27.70 -12.99 6.28
N CYS A 148 27.53 -12.10 5.32
CA CYS A 148 28.03 -10.72 5.31
C CYS A 148 26.97 -9.65 5.65
N SER A 149 25.70 -9.98 5.69
CA SER A 149 24.64 -8.97 5.93
C SER A 149 23.92 -9.30 7.22
N ARG A 150 24.29 -8.63 8.31
CA ARG A 150 23.43 -8.54 9.50
C ARG A 150 22.24 -7.69 9.11
N VAL A 151 21.15 -8.30 8.64
CA VAL A 151 19.86 -7.64 8.56
C VAL A 151 19.52 -7.21 9.98
N ASN A 152 19.36 -5.92 10.19
CA ASN A 152 18.99 -5.39 11.48
C ASN A 152 17.50 -5.71 11.73
N LEU A 153 17.22 -6.89 12.28
CA LEU A 153 15.88 -7.37 12.63
C LEU A 153 15.13 -6.44 13.60
N GLN A 154 15.81 -5.46 14.20
CA GLN A 154 15.20 -4.45 15.08
C GLN A 154 14.31 -3.45 14.32
N MET A 155 14.41 -3.35 12.98
CA MET A 155 13.52 -2.50 12.18
C MET A 155 12.20 -3.18 11.80
N MET A 156 12.07 -4.48 12.01
CA MET A 156 10.80 -5.19 11.81
C MET A 156 9.96 -5.05 13.08
N GLN A 157 8.76 -4.55 12.96
CA GLN A 157 7.87 -4.41 14.13
C GLN A 157 7.64 -5.78 14.78
N PRO A 158 7.65 -5.88 16.12
CA PRO A 158 7.62 -7.18 16.83
C PRO A 158 6.38 -8.04 16.54
N GLN A 159 5.34 -7.48 15.99
CA GLN A 159 4.09 -8.19 15.65
C GLN A 159 4.21 -9.06 14.38
N GLN A 160 5.24 -8.87 13.57
CA GLN A 160 5.40 -9.56 12.28
C GLN A 160 6.43 -10.71 12.31
N ILE A 161 7.14 -10.91 13.43
CA ILE A 161 8.17 -11.93 13.52
C ILE A 161 7.63 -13.17 14.25
N LYS A 162 7.07 -14.12 13.49
CA LYS A 162 6.92 -15.49 13.99
C LYS A 162 8.22 -16.25 13.69
N VAL A 163 9.08 -16.37 14.69
CA VAL A 163 10.27 -17.22 14.61
C VAL A 163 9.82 -18.68 14.62
N VAL A 164 9.82 -19.31 13.47
CA VAL A 164 9.73 -20.78 13.38
C VAL A 164 11.11 -21.33 13.76
N ARG A 165 11.24 -21.89 14.96
CA ARG A 165 12.44 -22.67 15.33
C ARG A 165 12.35 -24.04 14.64
N PRO A 166 13.51 -24.57 14.19
CA PRO A 166 13.59 -25.87 13.54
C PRO A 166 13.14 -27.01 14.45
#